data_7867788328692f3c8f224285e71b01dc
#
_entry.id   7867788328692f3c8f224285e71b01dc
#
_cell.length_a   1.000
_cell.length_b   1.000
_cell.length_c   1.000
_cell.angle_alpha   90.00
_cell.angle_beta   90.00
_cell.angle_gamma   90.00
#
_symmetry.space_group_name_H-M   'P 1'
#
loop_
_entity.id
_entity.type
_entity.pdbx_description
1 polymer ?
#
loop_
_entity_poly.entity_id
_entity_poly.type
_entity_poly.pdbx_seq_one_letter_code
_entity_poly.pdbx_strand_id
1 'polypeptide(L)'
;PDGVVSTENDQVRLSNRNNPYGMTMNLSAEWKGISLTAQFNAGWGGYSFIPSSAYSLGNMGTSANKYNDLEYANMPSFWTTDNMFVYNDVTDAAGNVVVKANRNGEYPNLRWTSVNGVQSSFWRVSGTRIRLNRLTLAYSIPSKYMKVIGIESCRFNVTGQNLLSFYNPYPDNFIDPMTSYGSYPTLRKFTIGVNLTF
;
A
#
# COMPACT_ATOMS: atom_id res chain seq x y z
N PRO A 1 15.95 -0.44 32.70
CA PRO A 1 15.35 0.72 32.08
C PRO A 1 15.70 1.96 32.90
N ASP A 2 16.42 2.89 32.30
CA ASP A 2 16.84 4.14 32.94
C ASP A 2 15.81 5.28 32.75
N GLY A 3 14.72 5.00 32.03
CA GLY A 3 13.67 5.95 31.72
C GLY A 3 14.01 6.94 30.61
N VAL A 4 15.17 6.79 29.97
CA VAL A 4 15.63 7.63 28.87
C VAL A 4 15.79 6.79 27.61
N VAL A 5 15.05 7.10 26.57
CA VAL A 5 15.18 6.42 25.24
C VAL A 5 16.38 7.02 24.52
N SER A 6 17.40 6.20 24.24
CA SER A 6 18.62 6.61 23.55
C SER A 6 18.97 5.70 22.39
N THR A 7 19.72 6.23 21.42
CA THR A 7 20.23 5.44 20.29
C THR A 7 21.40 4.53 20.68
N GLU A 8 21.97 4.71 21.86
CA GLU A 8 23.09 3.90 22.33
C GLU A 8 22.63 2.64 23.07
N ASN A 9 21.56 2.77 23.90
CA ASN A 9 21.15 1.72 24.82
C ASN A 9 19.83 1.01 24.42
N ASP A 10 19.02 1.62 23.56
CA ASP A 10 17.66 1.13 23.23
C ASP A 10 17.54 0.60 21.80
N GLN A 11 18.65 0.17 21.23
CA GLN A 11 18.62 -0.46 19.92
C GLN A 11 18.15 -1.91 20.03
N VAL A 12 17.17 -2.27 19.19
CA VAL A 12 16.70 -3.65 19.04
C VAL A 12 17.02 -4.16 17.65
N ARG A 13 17.50 -5.40 17.57
CA ARG A 13 17.68 -6.06 16.30
C ARG A 13 16.32 -6.43 15.73
N LEU A 14 15.99 -5.84 14.58
CA LEU A 14 14.84 -6.23 13.79
C LEU A 14 15.19 -7.45 12.92
N SER A 15 14.18 -8.23 12.57
CA SER A 15 14.31 -9.37 11.66
C SER A 15 14.68 -8.94 10.22
N ASN A 16 14.59 -9.83 9.26
CA ASN A 16 14.94 -9.55 7.86
C ASN A 16 14.07 -8.42 7.28
N ARG A 17 14.72 -7.42 6.69
CA ARG A 17 14.03 -6.30 6.05
C ARG A 17 13.36 -6.72 4.73
N ASN A 18 14.02 -7.58 3.97
CA ASN A 18 13.46 -8.08 2.71
C ASN A 18 12.67 -9.36 2.95
N ASN A 19 11.63 -9.58 2.16
CA ASN A 19 10.91 -10.84 2.20
C ASN A 19 11.83 -11.97 1.72
N PRO A 20 12.25 -12.90 2.61
CA PRO A 20 13.08 -14.02 2.23
C PRO A 20 12.29 -15.09 1.46
N TYR A 21 10.97 -15.07 1.57
CA TYR A 21 10.09 -16.02 0.91
C TYR A 21 9.23 -15.34 -0.14
N GLY A 22 9.04 -16.01 -1.26
CA GLY A 22 8.17 -15.55 -2.33
C GLY A 22 7.64 -16.71 -3.14
N MET A 23 6.46 -16.53 -3.70
CA MET A 23 5.79 -17.51 -4.54
C MET A 23 5.09 -16.82 -5.70
N THR A 24 5.19 -17.45 -6.88
CA THR A 24 4.31 -17.15 -8.01
C THR A 24 3.47 -18.39 -8.30
N MET A 25 2.16 -18.23 -8.31
CA MET A 25 1.21 -19.30 -8.61
C MET A 25 0.44 -18.94 -9.88
N ASN A 26 0.46 -19.86 -10.86
CA ASN A 26 -0.32 -19.76 -12.08
C ASN A 26 -1.41 -20.81 -12.05
N LEU A 27 -2.65 -20.38 -12.16
CA LEU A 27 -3.83 -21.24 -12.27
C LEU A 27 -4.42 -21.10 -13.66
N SER A 28 -4.73 -22.22 -14.30
CA SER A 28 -5.40 -22.24 -15.59
C SER A 28 -6.54 -23.24 -15.58
N ALA A 29 -7.66 -22.86 -16.19
CA ALA A 29 -8.81 -23.70 -16.41
C ALA A 29 -9.32 -23.49 -17.85
N GLU A 30 -9.72 -24.59 -18.49
CA GLU A 30 -10.31 -24.55 -19.83
C GLU A 30 -11.59 -25.38 -19.89
N TRP A 31 -12.62 -24.82 -20.50
CA TRP A 31 -13.88 -25.51 -20.68
C TRP A 31 -14.61 -25.00 -21.95
N LYS A 32 -14.93 -25.87 -22.86
CA LYS A 32 -15.69 -25.58 -24.09
C LYS A 32 -15.19 -24.37 -24.87
N GLY A 33 -13.86 -24.23 -25.00
CA GLY A 33 -13.22 -23.12 -25.71
C GLY A 33 -13.05 -21.85 -24.90
N ILE A 34 -13.57 -21.78 -23.67
CA ILE A 34 -13.28 -20.70 -22.72
C ILE A 34 -12.07 -21.09 -21.91
N SER A 35 -11.06 -20.23 -21.84
CA SER A 35 -9.89 -20.41 -20.97
C SER A 35 -9.73 -19.25 -20.01
N LEU A 36 -9.47 -19.57 -18.76
CA LEU A 36 -9.17 -18.63 -17.70
C LEU A 36 -7.77 -18.90 -17.17
N THR A 37 -6.93 -17.88 -17.13
CA THR A 37 -5.59 -17.97 -16.53
C THR A 37 -5.43 -16.85 -15.51
N ALA A 38 -5.02 -17.22 -14.30
CA ALA A 38 -4.77 -16.29 -13.21
C ALA A 38 -3.34 -16.46 -12.69
N GLN A 39 -2.63 -15.34 -12.50
CA GLN A 39 -1.29 -15.31 -11.92
C GLN A 39 -1.32 -14.54 -10.60
N PHE A 40 -0.91 -15.22 -9.53
CA PHE A 40 -0.78 -14.65 -8.20
C PHE A 40 0.69 -14.54 -7.84
N ASN A 41 1.04 -13.45 -7.18
CA ASN A 41 2.36 -13.23 -6.60
C ASN A 41 2.20 -12.98 -5.10
N ALA A 42 3.02 -13.65 -4.32
CA ALA A 42 3.09 -13.46 -2.87
C ALA A 42 4.54 -13.32 -2.41
N GLY A 43 4.76 -12.56 -1.36
CA GLY A 43 6.04 -12.45 -0.68
C GLY A 43 5.81 -12.24 0.81
N TRP A 44 6.64 -12.85 1.67
CA TRP A 44 6.46 -12.79 3.12
C TRP A 44 7.75 -13.07 3.91
N GLY A 45 7.66 -12.93 5.23
CA GLY A 45 8.75 -13.22 6.17
C GLY A 45 9.70 -12.06 6.45
N GLY A 46 9.54 -10.94 5.75
CA GLY A 46 10.26 -9.71 5.98
C GLY A 46 9.39 -8.63 6.64
N TYR A 47 9.96 -7.44 6.72
CA TYR A 47 9.25 -6.26 7.19
C TYR A 47 9.56 -5.05 6.31
N SER A 48 8.73 -4.03 6.43
CA SER A 48 8.94 -2.70 5.87
C SER A 48 8.71 -1.65 6.95
N PHE A 49 8.95 -0.41 6.62
CA PHE A 49 8.59 0.72 7.47
C PHE A 49 7.58 1.62 6.78
N ILE A 50 6.74 2.26 7.57
CA ILE A 50 6.07 3.45 7.10
C ILE A 50 7.16 4.47 6.77
N PRO A 51 7.19 5.05 5.55
CA PRO A 51 8.23 5.99 5.16
C PRO A 51 8.26 7.22 6.07
N SER A 52 9.45 7.67 6.47
CA SER A 52 9.59 8.86 7.32
C SER A 52 8.95 10.12 6.70
N SER A 53 8.94 10.22 5.39
CA SER A 53 8.26 11.31 4.67
C SER A 53 6.74 11.32 4.85
N ALA A 54 6.13 10.20 5.27
CA ALA A 54 4.71 10.13 5.56
C ALA A 54 4.34 10.66 6.95
N TYR A 55 5.29 10.68 7.88
CA TYR A 55 5.07 11.13 9.26
C TYR A 55 6.03 12.25 9.71
N SER A 56 6.93 12.69 8.83
CA SER A 56 7.78 13.84 9.07
C SER A 56 7.06 15.11 8.63
N LEU A 57 6.77 15.96 9.58
CA LEU A 57 6.22 17.30 9.34
C LEU A 57 7.25 18.31 8.82
N GLY A 58 8.45 17.84 8.43
CA GLY A 58 9.54 18.71 8.00
C GLY A 58 9.22 19.62 6.80
N ASN A 59 8.20 19.27 6.03
CA ASN A 59 7.73 20.08 4.91
C ASN A 59 6.51 20.97 5.25
N MET A 60 5.94 20.80 6.42
CA MET A 60 4.94 21.74 6.92
C MET A 60 5.67 22.90 7.54
N GLY A 61 5.74 24.02 6.86
CA GLY A 61 6.47 25.21 7.23
C GLY A 61 6.63 25.48 8.74
N THR A 62 7.55 26.34 9.11
CA THR A 62 7.87 26.73 10.49
C THR A 62 6.74 27.46 11.22
N SER A 63 5.50 27.39 10.73
CA SER A 63 4.32 28.02 11.31
C SER A 63 4.10 27.56 12.75
N ALA A 64 3.90 28.52 13.65
CA ALA A 64 3.62 28.26 15.06
C ALA A 64 2.29 27.50 15.30
N ASN A 65 1.42 27.43 14.28
CA ASN A 65 0.11 26.80 14.32
C ASN A 65 0.05 25.49 13.54
N LYS A 66 0.97 24.57 13.82
CA LYS A 66 1.04 23.26 13.16
C LYS A 66 -0.27 22.44 13.21
N TYR A 67 -1.17 22.72 14.13
CA TYR A 67 -2.47 22.06 14.17
C TYR A 67 -3.50 22.64 13.21
N ASN A 68 -3.46 23.96 12.97
CA ASN A 68 -4.36 24.59 11.98
C ASN A 68 -3.91 24.27 10.55
N ASP A 69 -2.61 24.01 10.36
CA ASP A 69 -2.05 23.64 9.06
C ASP A 69 -2.27 22.15 8.73
N LEU A 70 -2.73 21.33 9.67
CA LEU A 70 -3.01 19.91 9.44
C LEU A 70 -4.14 19.67 8.43
N GLU A 71 -5.10 20.58 8.30
CA GLU A 71 -6.15 20.51 7.28
C GLU A 71 -5.59 20.65 5.85
N TYR A 72 -4.44 21.30 5.71
CA TYR A 72 -3.80 21.59 4.42
C TYR A 72 -2.59 20.68 4.15
N ALA A 73 -2.19 19.86 5.11
CA ALA A 73 -1.08 18.96 4.95
C ALA A 73 -1.52 17.68 4.25
N ASN A 74 -0.72 17.21 3.30
CA ASN A 74 -0.86 15.89 2.71
C ASN A 74 -0.50 14.80 3.74
N MET A 75 -1.30 14.70 4.78
CA MET A 75 -1.16 13.68 5.82
C MET A 75 -1.79 12.38 5.34
N PRO A 76 -1.19 11.21 5.65
CA PRO A 76 -1.87 9.95 5.48
C PRO A 76 -3.16 9.90 6.28
N SER A 77 -4.22 9.33 5.71
CA SER A 77 -5.55 9.24 6.34
C SER A 77 -5.56 8.53 7.69
N PHE A 78 -4.61 7.64 7.92
CA PHE A 78 -4.50 6.88 9.15
C PHE A 78 -4.00 7.69 10.37
N TRP A 79 -3.43 8.87 10.16
CA TRP A 79 -2.86 9.68 11.23
C TRP A 79 -3.55 11.05 11.29
N THR A 80 -4.54 11.16 12.13
CA THR A 80 -5.39 12.35 12.29
C THR A 80 -5.28 12.90 13.71
N THR A 81 -5.84 14.07 13.93
CA THR A 81 -5.94 14.67 15.28
C THR A 81 -6.74 13.80 16.24
N ASP A 82 -7.66 12.97 15.72
CA ASP A 82 -8.54 12.13 16.53
C ASP A 82 -7.85 10.86 17.05
N ASN A 83 -6.82 10.39 16.35
CA ASN A 83 -6.09 9.17 16.72
C ASN A 83 -4.65 9.40 17.18
N MET A 84 -4.19 10.64 17.26
CA MET A 84 -2.88 10.95 17.84
C MET A 84 -2.95 11.14 19.36
N PHE A 85 -1.84 10.84 20.02
CA PHE A 85 -1.69 11.09 21.46
C PHE A 85 -1.56 12.59 21.75
N VAL A 86 -2.44 13.11 22.58
CA VAL A 86 -2.44 14.49 23.05
C VAL A 86 -2.64 14.50 24.57
N TYR A 87 -1.64 14.95 25.31
CA TYR A 87 -1.66 14.89 26.77
C TYR A 87 -2.67 15.86 27.40
N ASN A 88 -2.68 17.11 26.95
CA ASN A 88 -3.60 18.18 27.39
C ASN A 88 -4.26 18.83 26.18
N ASP A 89 -5.40 19.46 26.40
CA ASP A 89 -6.03 20.28 25.39
C ASP A 89 -5.06 21.32 24.83
N VAL A 90 -5.08 21.50 23.50
CA VAL A 90 -4.31 22.51 22.79
C VAL A 90 -5.24 23.66 22.48
N THR A 91 -4.85 24.85 22.90
CA THR A 91 -5.63 26.09 22.69
C THR A 91 -4.94 27.00 21.70
N ASP A 92 -5.74 27.77 20.95
CA ASP A 92 -5.25 28.89 20.14
C ASP A 92 -4.88 30.11 21.01
N ALA A 93 -4.42 31.18 20.36
CA ALA A 93 -4.08 32.43 21.04
C ALA A 93 -5.30 33.11 21.69
N ALA A 94 -6.51 32.81 21.27
CA ALA A 94 -7.77 33.31 21.80
C ALA A 94 -8.32 32.47 22.97
N GLY A 95 -7.66 31.32 23.27
CA GLY A 95 -8.07 30.41 24.33
C GLY A 95 -9.09 29.35 23.92
N ASN A 96 -9.44 29.24 22.63
CA ASN A 96 -10.33 28.19 22.15
C ASN A 96 -9.57 26.86 22.02
N VAL A 97 -10.22 25.75 22.38
CA VAL A 97 -9.64 24.41 22.21
C VAL A 97 -9.67 24.04 20.75
N VAL A 98 -8.48 23.92 20.12
CA VAL A 98 -8.31 23.50 18.73
C VAL A 98 -8.06 22.00 18.58
N VAL A 99 -7.44 21.38 19.59
CA VAL A 99 -7.30 19.92 19.67
C VAL A 99 -7.58 19.48 21.11
N LYS A 100 -8.48 18.53 21.28
CA LYS A 100 -8.78 17.93 22.58
C LYS A 100 -7.71 16.93 23.01
N ALA A 101 -7.53 16.82 24.33
CA ALA A 101 -6.69 15.79 24.92
C ALA A 101 -7.19 14.39 24.49
N ASN A 102 -6.25 13.56 24.03
CA ASN A 102 -6.47 12.16 23.69
C ASN A 102 -5.29 11.32 24.20
N ARG A 103 -5.41 10.83 25.43
CA ARG A 103 -4.34 10.02 26.06
C ARG A 103 -4.33 8.57 25.60
N ASN A 104 -5.37 8.14 24.86
CA ASN A 104 -5.49 6.81 24.28
C ASN A 104 -5.15 6.81 22.78
N GLY A 105 -4.59 7.89 22.25
CA GLY A 105 -4.20 7.97 20.84
C GLY A 105 -3.19 6.88 20.47
N GLU A 106 -3.43 6.24 19.34
CA GLU A 106 -2.58 5.14 18.83
C GLU A 106 -1.27 5.64 18.24
N TYR A 107 -1.27 6.87 17.71
CA TYR A 107 -0.12 7.47 17.04
C TYR A 107 0.53 8.56 17.92
N PRO A 108 1.86 8.76 17.80
CA PRO A 108 2.52 9.82 18.54
C PRO A 108 2.04 11.20 18.12
N ASN A 109 2.25 12.19 18.98
CA ASN A 109 1.90 13.58 18.69
C ASN A 109 2.73 14.11 17.51
N LEU A 110 2.07 14.68 16.52
CA LEU A 110 2.68 15.24 15.31
C LEU A 110 3.72 16.35 15.60
N ARG A 111 3.65 17.01 16.73
CA ARG A 111 4.63 18.01 17.14
C ARG A 111 5.99 17.45 17.56
N TRP A 112 6.05 16.15 17.87
CA TRP A 112 7.30 15.51 18.29
C TRP A 112 8.15 15.09 17.09
N THR A 113 8.54 16.05 16.27
CA THR A 113 9.24 15.81 15.02
C THR A 113 10.57 15.07 15.19
N SER A 114 11.29 15.33 16.26
CA SER A 114 12.57 14.65 16.56
C SER A 114 12.38 13.16 16.86
N VAL A 115 11.32 12.82 17.58
CA VAL A 115 10.99 11.42 17.92
C VAL A 115 10.39 10.70 16.71
N ASN A 116 9.48 11.37 16.01
CA ASN A 116 8.81 10.79 14.85
C ASN A 116 9.76 10.55 13.67
N GLY A 117 10.81 11.37 13.53
CA GLY A 117 11.80 11.23 12.46
C GLY A 117 12.72 10.01 12.60
N VAL A 118 12.75 9.36 13.78
CA VAL A 118 13.61 8.19 14.03
C VAL A 118 12.89 6.92 13.61
N GLN A 119 13.58 6.07 12.85
CA GLN A 119 13.08 4.72 12.54
C GLN A 119 13.00 3.90 13.82
N SER A 120 11.81 3.47 14.18
CA SER A 120 11.55 2.67 15.37
C SER A 120 10.70 1.44 15.03
N SER A 121 10.62 0.50 15.96
CA SER A 121 9.74 -0.66 15.82
C SER A 121 8.26 -0.30 15.69
N PHE A 122 7.87 0.89 16.18
CA PHE A 122 6.52 1.42 16.05
C PHE A 122 6.08 1.60 14.58
N TRP A 123 6.99 2.12 13.74
CA TRP A 123 6.73 2.36 12.31
C TRP A 123 6.92 1.13 11.43
N ARG A 124 7.22 -0.02 12.05
CA ARG A 124 7.43 -1.26 11.32
C ARG A 124 6.10 -1.90 10.94
N VAL A 125 5.96 -2.27 9.68
CA VAL A 125 4.85 -3.04 9.15
C VAL A 125 5.32 -4.37 8.58
N SER A 126 4.42 -5.34 8.45
CA SER A 126 4.72 -6.60 7.77
C SER A 126 5.19 -6.34 6.34
N GLY A 127 6.18 -7.09 5.87
CA GLY A 127 6.57 -7.09 4.46
C GLY A 127 5.68 -7.97 3.58
N THR A 128 4.69 -8.65 4.16
CA THR A 128 3.81 -9.56 3.43
C THR A 128 2.99 -8.81 2.38
N ARG A 129 2.92 -9.40 1.20
CA ARG A 129 2.13 -8.90 0.08
C ARG A 129 1.56 -10.08 -0.70
N ILE A 130 0.29 -9.99 -1.09
CA ILE A 130 -0.40 -11.00 -1.89
C ILE A 130 -1.22 -10.27 -2.95
N ARG A 131 -0.98 -10.62 -4.21
CA ARG A 131 -1.55 -9.90 -5.35
C ARG A 131 -2.03 -10.84 -6.45
N LEU A 132 -3.18 -10.50 -7.07
CA LEU A 132 -3.56 -11.00 -8.39
C LEU A 132 -2.91 -10.08 -9.44
N ASN A 133 -1.78 -10.56 -9.98
CA ASN A 133 -0.98 -9.77 -10.92
C ASN A 133 -1.59 -9.73 -12.32
N ARG A 134 -2.09 -10.89 -12.80
CA ARG A 134 -2.69 -11.02 -14.13
C ARG A 134 -3.89 -11.94 -14.08
N LEU A 135 -4.93 -11.57 -14.78
CA LEU A 135 -6.08 -12.42 -15.09
C LEU A 135 -6.38 -12.32 -16.58
N THR A 136 -6.40 -13.46 -17.27
CA THR A 136 -6.74 -13.53 -18.70
C THR A 136 -7.94 -14.43 -18.88
N LEU A 137 -8.97 -13.91 -19.49
CA LEU A 137 -10.10 -14.68 -20.01
C LEU A 137 -10.00 -14.71 -21.52
N ALA A 138 -10.06 -15.89 -22.10
CA ALA A 138 -10.07 -16.01 -23.55
C ALA A 138 -11.14 -16.99 -24.02
N TYR A 139 -11.61 -16.77 -25.25
CA TYR A 139 -12.57 -17.63 -25.91
C TYR A 139 -12.09 -17.97 -27.31
N SER A 140 -11.97 -19.26 -27.60
CA SER A 140 -11.64 -19.77 -28.90
C SER A 140 -12.93 -20.19 -29.65
N ILE A 141 -13.21 -19.52 -30.74
CA ILE A 141 -14.40 -19.84 -31.55
C ILE A 141 -14.18 -21.23 -32.21
N PRO A 142 -15.18 -22.12 -32.14
CA PRO A 142 -15.05 -23.42 -32.76
C PRO A 142 -14.73 -23.31 -34.27
N SER A 143 -13.72 -24.03 -34.72
CA SER A 143 -13.19 -23.96 -36.11
C SER A 143 -14.24 -24.24 -37.19
N LYS A 144 -15.30 -24.99 -36.88
CA LYS A 144 -16.41 -25.23 -37.80
C LYS A 144 -17.09 -23.95 -38.32
N TYR A 145 -17.13 -22.89 -37.48
CA TYR A 145 -17.73 -21.60 -37.86
C TYR A 145 -16.73 -20.71 -38.59
N MET A 146 -15.44 -20.84 -38.27
CA MET A 146 -14.39 -20.00 -38.84
C MET A 146 -14.00 -20.44 -40.25
N LYS A 147 -13.96 -21.74 -40.52
CA LYS A 147 -13.66 -22.28 -41.85
C LYS A 147 -14.63 -21.82 -42.95
N VAL A 148 -15.87 -21.50 -42.60
CA VAL A 148 -16.86 -21.01 -43.56
C VAL A 148 -16.45 -19.65 -44.15
N ILE A 149 -15.70 -18.85 -43.39
CA ILE A 149 -15.23 -17.53 -43.80
C ILE A 149 -13.73 -17.51 -44.14
N GLY A 150 -13.12 -18.68 -44.32
CA GLY A 150 -11.70 -18.78 -44.69
C GLY A 150 -10.69 -18.55 -43.57
N ILE A 151 -11.13 -18.58 -42.32
CA ILE A 151 -10.27 -18.43 -41.14
C ILE A 151 -10.09 -19.79 -40.48
N GLU A 152 -8.85 -20.19 -40.22
CA GLU A 152 -8.54 -21.46 -39.56
C GLU A 152 -8.91 -21.42 -38.08
N SER A 153 -8.51 -20.35 -37.37
CA SER A 153 -8.83 -20.16 -35.96
C SER A 153 -9.03 -18.69 -35.61
N CYS A 154 -9.89 -18.46 -34.62
CA CYS A 154 -10.12 -17.14 -34.04
C CYS A 154 -10.21 -17.25 -32.52
N ARG A 155 -9.39 -16.47 -31.80
CA ARG A 155 -9.38 -16.42 -30.34
C ARG A 155 -9.43 -14.98 -29.85
N PHE A 156 -10.44 -14.67 -29.06
CA PHE A 156 -10.57 -13.43 -28.33
C PHE A 156 -9.96 -13.56 -26.95
N ASN A 157 -9.29 -12.52 -26.46
CA ASN A 157 -8.79 -12.48 -25.09
C ASN A 157 -8.98 -11.11 -24.45
N VAL A 158 -9.22 -11.12 -23.15
CA VAL A 158 -9.25 -9.94 -22.29
C VAL A 158 -8.29 -10.20 -21.14
N THR A 159 -7.32 -9.34 -20.96
CA THR A 159 -6.30 -9.46 -19.93
C THR A 159 -6.36 -8.22 -19.03
N GLY A 160 -6.52 -8.46 -17.74
CA GLY A 160 -6.33 -7.45 -16.70
C GLY A 160 -5.01 -7.65 -15.98
N GLN A 161 -4.30 -6.55 -15.71
CA GLN A 161 -3.04 -6.55 -14.95
C GLN A 161 -3.18 -5.68 -13.71
N ASN A 162 -2.46 -6.05 -12.65
CA ASN A 162 -2.46 -5.35 -11.36
C ASN A 162 -3.87 -5.18 -10.76
N LEU A 163 -4.68 -6.24 -10.82
CA LEU A 163 -6.11 -6.15 -10.56
C LEU A 163 -6.44 -5.96 -9.08
N LEU A 164 -5.85 -6.79 -8.22
CA LEU A 164 -6.19 -6.84 -6.80
C LEU A 164 -4.95 -7.04 -5.95
N SER A 165 -4.85 -6.30 -4.85
CA SER A 165 -3.99 -6.60 -3.72
C SER A 165 -4.88 -7.19 -2.62
N PHE A 166 -4.63 -8.45 -2.25
CA PHE A 166 -5.41 -9.13 -1.21
C PHE A 166 -4.94 -8.79 0.19
N TYR A 167 -3.72 -8.35 0.31
CA TYR A 167 -3.13 -7.94 1.56
C TYR A 167 -2.20 -6.75 1.36
N ASN A 168 -2.47 -5.69 2.10
CA ASN A 168 -1.64 -4.51 2.19
C ASN A 168 -1.33 -4.25 3.68
N PRO A 169 -0.05 -4.25 4.10
CA PRO A 169 0.32 -4.07 5.50
C PRO A 169 0.26 -2.62 5.98
N TYR A 170 0.11 -1.67 5.08
CA TYR A 170 0.06 -0.25 5.44
C TYR A 170 -1.32 0.15 5.94
N PRO A 171 -1.41 0.96 7.01
CA PRO A 171 -2.68 1.47 7.50
C PRO A 171 -3.49 2.12 6.37
N ASP A 172 -4.81 1.91 6.35
CA ASP A 172 -5.74 2.46 5.34
C ASP A 172 -5.31 2.26 3.88
N ASN A 173 -4.39 1.32 3.63
CA ASN A 173 -3.83 1.07 2.29
C ASN A 173 -3.22 2.32 1.62
N PHE A 174 -2.69 3.27 2.40
CA PHE A 174 -2.21 4.56 1.90
C PHE A 174 -1.00 4.46 0.95
N ILE A 175 -0.31 3.32 0.93
CA ILE A 175 0.77 3.00 -0.02
C ILE A 175 0.46 1.67 -0.70
N ASP A 176 0.69 1.58 -2.01
CA ASP A 176 0.80 0.29 -2.70
C ASP A 176 2.13 -0.39 -2.28
N PRO A 177 2.10 -1.60 -1.67
CA PRO A 177 3.32 -2.29 -1.23
C PRO A 177 4.34 -2.58 -2.34
N MET A 178 3.96 -2.38 -3.59
CA MET A 178 4.80 -2.61 -4.78
C MET A 178 5.46 -1.33 -5.29
N THR A 179 5.12 -0.16 -4.75
CA THR A 179 5.69 1.13 -5.13
C THR A 179 6.35 1.81 -3.95
N SER A 180 7.24 2.77 -4.23
CA SER A 180 7.78 3.64 -3.20
C SER A 180 6.77 4.76 -2.89
N TYR A 181 6.75 5.22 -1.64
CA TYR A 181 5.94 6.36 -1.24
C TYR A 181 6.31 7.62 -2.06
N GLY A 182 5.29 8.35 -2.49
CA GLY A 182 5.47 9.50 -3.36
C GLY A 182 5.69 9.17 -4.85
N SER A 183 5.79 7.89 -5.21
CA SER A 183 5.83 7.44 -6.60
C SER A 183 4.43 7.35 -7.19
N TYR A 184 4.35 7.39 -8.52
CA TYR A 184 3.10 7.18 -9.21
C TYR A 184 2.52 5.79 -8.88
N PRO A 185 1.24 5.68 -8.52
CA PRO A 185 0.64 4.40 -8.12
C PRO A 185 0.62 3.40 -9.28
N THR A 186 0.68 2.12 -8.93
CA THR A 186 0.59 1.05 -9.92
C THR A 186 -0.76 1.06 -10.61
N LEU A 187 -0.78 1.27 -11.92
CA LEU A 187 -2.02 1.32 -12.69
C LEU A 187 -2.58 -0.08 -12.93
N ARG A 188 -3.90 -0.18 -12.85
CA ARG A 188 -4.63 -1.31 -13.44
C ARG A 188 -4.66 -1.13 -14.95
N LYS A 189 -4.32 -2.19 -15.69
CA LYS A 189 -4.29 -2.17 -17.14
C LYS A 189 -5.19 -3.26 -17.69
N PHE A 190 -6.04 -2.90 -18.65
CA PHE A 190 -6.88 -3.85 -19.39
C PHE A 190 -6.47 -3.85 -20.84
N THR A 191 -6.36 -5.05 -21.41
CA THR A 191 -6.00 -5.26 -22.81
C THR A 191 -6.99 -6.21 -23.44
N ILE A 192 -7.49 -5.87 -24.60
CA ILE A 192 -8.34 -6.74 -25.42
C ILE A 192 -7.52 -7.12 -26.65
N GLY A 193 -7.51 -8.39 -26.98
CA GLY A 193 -6.79 -8.92 -28.13
C GLY A 193 -7.62 -9.90 -28.93
N VAL A 194 -7.32 -9.97 -30.21
CA VAL A 194 -7.88 -10.96 -31.15
C VAL A 194 -6.73 -11.63 -31.88
N ASN A 195 -6.68 -12.94 -31.87
CA ASN A 195 -5.71 -13.73 -32.60
C ASN A 195 -6.45 -14.47 -33.74
N LEU A 196 -6.02 -14.26 -34.97
CA LEU A 196 -6.57 -14.87 -36.17
C LEU A 196 -5.46 -15.68 -36.85
N THR A 197 -5.83 -16.87 -37.31
CA THR A 197 -4.98 -17.73 -38.20
C THR A 197 -5.77 -17.99 -39.49
N PHE A 198 -5.11 -17.80 -40.63
CA PHE A 198 -5.68 -17.98 -41.96
C PHE A 198 -5.11 -19.22 -42.61
#